data_4ddaeae0d6a59073767814b610b69d5e
#
_entry.id   4ddaeae0d6a59073767814b610b69d5e
#
_cell.length_a   1.000
_cell.length_b   1.000
_cell.length_c   1.000
_cell.angle_alpha   90.00
_cell.angle_beta   90.00
_cell.angle_gamma   90.00
#
_symmetry.space_group_name_H-M   'P 1'
#
loop_
_entity.id
_entity.type
_entity.pdbx_description
1 polymer ?
#
loop_
_entity_poly.entity_id
_entity_poly.type
_entity_poly.pdbx_seq_one_letter_code
_entity_poly.pdbx_strand_id
1 'polypeptide(L)'
;MIIDIHSHCYKNPLPFVTPFCNPEELIKFNDKEGIDKAVLLPVVNSEIYFPQSNDEILEICAAYPDRFIPYCNIDPRAMTNSSNAPLHKVLEYYKNKGCKGIGEVMPNMELMDPKVQNLFRAAEEVGLPLVYDGSDVKDGDFGLYDDPGLSQLEHTLQRFPKLKIFGHGPVFWAELFRLQTPGERGYIWNFDGSDQVGVRGEESVVEGVVPILLRRYENLHCDLSDSTPLQALSRNMEYTKKFFIEFQDRLYFGTDMCNKYVDFPHVRFIKQLLTDGVITKEIYDKVTHKNAIKLLGL
;
A
#
# COMPACT_ATOMS: atom_id res chain seq x y z
N MET A 1 18.80 8.31 -0.66
CA MET A 1 17.89 7.77 0.38
C MET A 1 16.69 7.13 -0.31
N ILE A 2 16.27 5.98 0.18
CA ILE A 2 15.02 5.32 -0.19
C ILE A 2 14.30 4.93 1.10
N ILE A 3 13.02 5.30 1.22
CA ILE A 3 12.14 4.90 2.32
C ILE A 3 11.03 4.05 1.71
N ASP A 4 10.97 2.80 2.12
CA ASP A 4 9.91 1.86 1.77
C ASP A 4 8.73 2.10 2.70
N ILE A 5 7.56 2.46 2.16
CA ILE A 5 6.37 2.73 2.98
C ILE A 5 5.54 1.48 3.27
N HIS A 6 5.89 0.33 2.70
CA HIS A 6 5.10 -0.89 2.80
C HIS A 6 5.97 -2.14 2.84
N SER A 7 6.12 -2.72 4.01
CA SER A 7 6.84 -3.98 4.22
C SER A 7 6.25 -4.77 5.38
N HIS A 8 6.44 -6.08 5.33
CA HIS A 8 5.99 -7.00 6.36
C HIS A 8 7.15 -7.84 6.89
N CYS A 9 7.21 -8.02 8.19
CA CYS A 9 8.06 -9.04 8.81
C CYS A 9 7.49 -9.49 10.13
N TYR A 10 7.79 -10.71 10.50
CA TYR A 10 7.36 -11.32 11.76
C TYR A 10 8.59 -11.63 12.60
N LYS A 11 8.51 -11.37 13.91
CA LYS A 11 9.58 -11.74 14.84
C LYS A 11 9.89 -13.24 14.79
N ASN A 12 8.83 -14.05 14.67
CA ASN A 12 8.90 -15.49 14.54
C ASN A 12 7.96 -15.96 13.42
N PRO A 13 8.36 -15.88 12.15
CA PRO A 13 7.50 -16.27 11.04
C PRO A 13 7.20 -17.78 11.10
N LEU A 14 5.94 -18.14 10.85
CA LEU A 14 5.51 -19.52 10.83
C LEU A 14 5.90 -20.21 9.52
N PRO A 15 6.45 -21.44 9.56
CA PRO A 15 7.04 -22.07 8.38
C PRO A 15 6.01 -22.65 7.38
N PHE A 16 4.73 -22.68 7.75
CA PHE A 16 3.65 -23.30 6.95
C PHE A 16 2.62 -22.29 6.42
N VAL A 17 2.87 -21.01 6.58
CA VAL A 17 2.13 -19.91 5.93
C VAL A 17 3.04 -19.23 4.93
N THR A 18 2.63 -18.08 4.37
CA THR A 18 3.49 -17.26 3.54
C THR A 18 4.88 -17.15 4.17
N PRO A 19 5.96 -17.40 3.44
CA PRO A 19 7.32 -17.43 3.98
C PRO A 19 7.83 -16.02 4.27
N PHE A 20 7.19 -15.33 5.20
CA PHE A 20 7.61 -14.02 5.67
C PHE A 20 9.06 -14.02 6.13
N CYS A 21 9.72 -12.89 5.97
CA CYS A 21 11.02 -12.66 6.56
C CYS A 21 10.91 -12.31 8.05
N ASN A 22 11.98 -12.58 8.78
CA ASN A 22 12.22 -11.99 10.09
C ASN A 22 12.92 -10.62 9.91
N PRO A 23 13.08 -9.81 10.99
CA PRO A 23 13.68 -8.48 10.90
C PRO A 23 15.07 -8.46 10.28
N GLU A 24 15.92 -9.44 10.60
CA GLU A 24 17.30 -9.53 10.07
C GLU A 24 17.32 -9.88 8.58
N GLU A 25 16.40 -10.72 8.13
CA GLU A 25 16.22 -11.05 6.71
C GLU A 25 15.72 -9.85 5.92
N LEU A 26 14.78 -9.08 6.48
CA LEU A 26 14.30 -7.84 5.86
C LEU A 26 15.40 -6.79 5.80
N ILE A 27 16.22 -6.64 6.85
CA ILE A 27 17.38 -5.74 6.82
C ILE A 27 18.38 -6.14 5.71
N LYS A 28 18.67 -7.43 5.56
CA LYS A 28 19.54 -7.91 4.47
C LYS A 28 18.98 -7.60 3.09
N PHE A 29 17.68 -7.76 2.91
CA PHE A 29 17.01 -7.37 1.67
C PHE A 29 17.15 -5.86 1.45
N ASN A 30 16.82 -5.05 2.44
CA ASN A 30 16.91 -3.60 2.37
C ASN A 30 18.34 -3.12 2.06
N ASP A 31 19.35 -3.72 2.68
CA ASP A 31 20.76 -3.40 2.42
C ASP A 31 21.17 -3.74 0.97
N LYS A 32 20.74 -4.90 0.48
CA LYS A 32 20.99 -5.35 -0.89
C LYS A 32 20.38 -4.39 -1.92
N GLU A 33 19.15 -3.96 -1.70
CA GLU A 33 18.43 -3.07 -2.62
C GLU A 33 18.78 -1.59 -2.43
N GLY A 34 19.40 -1.22 -1.30
CA GLY A 34 19.75 0.16 -0.96
C GLY A 34 18.57 0.94 -0.38
N ILE A 35 17.72 0.26 0.39
CA ILE A 35 16.60 0.83 1.14
C ILE A 35 17.10 1.23 2.53
N ASP A 36 17.00 2.51 2.87
CA ASP A 36 17.53 3.03 4.12
C ASP A 36 16.59 2.75 5.30
N LYS A 37 15.28 2.91 5.10
CA LYS A 37 14.24 2.69 6.11
C LYS A 37 13.03 1.99 5.49
N ALA A 38 12.31 1.23 6.32
CA ALA A 38 11.06 0.60 5.93
C ALA A 38 9.96 0.82 6.98
N VAL A 39 8.75 1.05 6.53
CA VAL A 39 7.55 1.03 7.37
C VAL A 39 7.10 -0.41 7.52
N LEU A 40 6.83 -0.83 8.75
CA LEU A 40 6.29 -2.16 9.04
C LEU A 40 4.78 -2.07 9.29
N LEU A 41 4.01 -2.79 8.48
CA LEU A 41 2.57 -2.87 8.57
C LEU A 41 2.16 -4.21 9.19
N PRO A 42 1.45 -4.21 10.35
CA PRO A 42 0.96 -5.45 10.93
C PRO A 42 -0.24 -6.00 10.15
N VAL A 43 -0.20 -7.29 9.84
CA VAL A 43 -1.35 -8.03 9.33
C VAL A 43 -2.17 -8.53 10.51
N VAL A 44 -3.37 -7.97 10.73
CA VAL A 44 -4.21 -8.28 11.90
C VAL A 44 -5.44 -9.13 11.57
N ASN A 45 -5.69 -9.34 10.29
CA ASN A 45 -6.86 -10.08 9.80
C ASN A 45 -6.53 -11.57 9.65
N SER A 46 -7.54 -12.41 9.83
CA SER A 46 -7.38 -13.86 9.85
C SER A 46 -7.66 -14.56 8.52
N GLU A 47 -7.94 -13.81 7.47
CA GLU A 47 -8.34 -14.34 6.17
C GLU A 47 -7.21 -15.13 5.49
N ILE A 48 -5.96 -14.65 5.60
CA ILE A 48 -4.80 -15.24 4.92
C ILE A 48 -3.68 -15.65 5.88
N TYR A 49 -3.37 -14.77 6.86
CA TYR A 49 -2.19 -14.91 7.69
C TYR A 49 -2.57 -15.08 9.17
N PHE A 50 -1.63 -15.57 9.96
CA PHE A 50 -1.79 -15.47 11.40
C PHE A 50 -1.74 -14.01 11.82
N PRO A 51 -2.74 -13.55 12.60
CA PRO A 51 -2.78 -12.16 13.06
C PRO A 51 -1.51 -11.76 13.83
N GLN A 52 -0.93 -10.65 13.42
CA GLN A 52 0.22 -10.04 14.09
C GLN A 52 -0.24 -8.94 15.02
N SER A 53 0.35 -8.84 16.20
CA SER A 53 0.01 -7.77 17.13
C SER A 53 0.75 -6.47 16.80
N ASN A 54 0.10 -5.34 17.09
CA ASN A 54 0.76 -4.03 17.03
C ASN A 54 1.96 -3.93 17.98
N ASP A 55 1.90 -4.61 19.13
CA ASP A 55 3.02 -4.58 20.09
C ASP A 55 4.24 -5.33 19.54
N GLU A 56 4.08 -6.40 18.75
CA GLU A 56 5.20 -7.06 18.06
C GLU A 56 5.90 -6.10 17.10
N ILE A 57 5.15 -5.31 16.31
CA ILE A 57 5.71 -4.28 15.42
C ILE A 57 6.49 -3.23 16.21
N LEU A 58 5.93 -2.76 17.33
CA LEU A 58 6.62 -1.81 18.20
C LEU A 58 7.92 -2.38 18.79
N GLU A 59 7.93 -3.66 19.19
CA GLU A 59 9.13 -4.34 19.68
C GLU A 59 10.19 -4.47 18.60
N ILE A 60 9.81 -4.83 17.36
CA ILE A 60 10.73 -4.91 16.23
C ILE A 60 11.33 -3.52 15.93
N CYS A 61 10.48 -2.50 15.83
CA CYS A 61 10.94 -1.14 15.56
C CYS A 61 11.82 -0.57 16.68
N ALA A 62 11.54 -0.91 17.93
CA ALA A 62 12.38 -0.51 19.07
C ALA A 62 13.75 -1.20 19.05
N ALA A 63 13.85 -2.42 18.53
CA ALA A 63 15.12 -3.12 18.36
C ALA A 63 15.97 -2.55 17.21
N TYR A 64 15.33 -1.98 16.18
CA TYR A 64 15.99 -1.44 14.99
C TYR A 64 15.48 -0.01 14.64
N PRO A 65 15.65 0.98 15.53
CA PRO A 65 14.99 2.31 15.41
C PRO A 65 15.48 3.13 14.21
N ASP A 66 16.68 2.85 13.71
CA ASP A 66 17.22 3.53 12.53
C ASP A 66 16.75 2.91 11.20
N ARG A 67 16.13 1.73 11.26
CA ARG A 67 15.74 0.94 10.08
C ARG A 67 14.24 0.84 9.91
N PHE A 68 13.46 0.74 10.98
CA PHE A 68 12.04 0.47 10.91
C PHE A 68 11.17 1.56 11.53
N ILE A 69 10.00 1.77 10.93
CA ILE A 69 9.02 2.76 11.34
C ILE A 69 7.70 2.01 11.57
N PRO A 70 7.09 2.10 12.78
CA PRO A 70 5.90 1.34 13.07
C PRO A 70 4.63 1.97 12.49
N TYR A 71 3.81 1.14 11.84
CA TYR A 71 2.39 1.36 11.67
C TYR A 71 1.63 0.50 12.70
N CYS A 72 0.37 0.81 12.91
CA CYS A 72 -0.57 -0.04 13.65
C CYS A 72 -1.72 -0.45 12.75
N ASN A 73 -2.49 -1.43 13.19
CA ASN A 73 -3.69 -1.85 12.48
C ASN A 73 -4.73 -2.37 13.48
N ILE A 74 -5.98 -2.40 13.07
CA ILE A 74 -7.08 -2.97 13.85
C ILE A 74 -8.15 -3.50 12.89
N ASP A 75 -8.60 -4.72 13.12
CA ASP A 75 -9.72 -5.28 12.39
C ASP A 75 -10.98 -4.43 12.63
N PRO A 76 -11.74 -4.03 11.59
CA PRO A 76 -12.97 -3.26 11.76
C PRO A 76 -14.02 -3.93 12.65
N ARG A 77 -13.95 -5.26 12.79
CA ARG A 77 -14.84 -6.07 13.64
C ARG A 77 -14.37 -6.14 15.11
N ALA A 78 -13.22 -5.56 15.43
CA ALA A 78 -12.64 -5.61 16.77
C ALA A 78 -13.51 -4.92 17.83
N MET A 79 -13.21 -5.23 19.09
CA MET A 79 -13.86 -4.74 20.30
C MET A 79 -15.29 -5.26 20.45
N THR A 80 -16.29 -4.67 19.76
CA THR A 80 -17.71 -5.02 19.94
C THR A 80 -18.36 -5.58 18.69
N ASN A 81 -17.62 -5.77 17.60
CA ASN A 81 -18.18 -6.11 16.29
C ASN A 81 -19.33 -5.16 15.84
N SER A 82 -19.24 -3.90 16.22
CA SER A 82 -20.22 -2.86 15.97
C SER A 82 -19.64 -1.74 15.13
N SER A 83 -20.45 -1.14 14.27
CA SER A 83 -20.09 0.06 13.51
C SER A 83 -19.89 1.31 14.40
N ASN A 84 -20.15 1.20 15.70
CA ASN A 84 -19.89 2.25 16.68
C ASN A 84 -18.80 1.86 17.69
N ALA A 85 -18.04 0.80 17.43
CA ALA A 85 -16.90 0.42 18.27
C ALA A 85 -15.95 1.61 18.43
N PRO A 86 -15.41 1.87 19.63
CA PRO A 86 -14.56 3.04 19.88
C PRO A 86 -13.13 2.80 19.39
N LEU A 87 -12.96 2.49 18.09
CA LEU A 87 -11.67 2.15 17.44
C LEU A 87 -10.66 3.30 17.56
N HIS A 88 -11.13 4.55 17.57
CA HIS A 88 -10.27 5.73 17.76
C HIS A 88 -9.44 5.65 19.04
N LYS A 89 -9.94 5.04 20.12
CA LYS A 89 -9.18 4.90 21.38
C LYS A 89 -7.97 3.98 21.23
N VAL A 90 -8.13 2.91 20.44
CA VAL A 90 -7.04 1.97 20.15
C VAL A 90 -6.01 2.64 19.24
N LEU A 91 -6.46 3.32 18.18
CA LEU A 91 -5.58 4.02 17.26
C LEU A 91 -4.82 5.16 17.96
N GLU A 92 -5.47 5.93 18.83
CA GLU A 92 -4.84 6.97 19.62
C GLU A 92 -3.78 6.40 20.57
N TYR A 93 -4.07 5.28 21.22
CA TYR A 93 -3.12 4.57 22.07
C TYR A 93 -1.84 4.19 21.31
N TYR A 94 -1.98 3.58 20.12
CA TYR A 94 -0.81 3.19 19.32
C TYR A 94 -0.12 4.39 18.66
N LYS A 95 -0.84 5.44 18.27
CA LYS A 95 -0.25 6.71 17.85
C LYS A 95 0.65 7.30 18.95
N ASN A 96 0.17 7.30 20.20
CA ASN A 96 0.94 7.80 21.34
C ASN A 96 2.15 6.91 21.68
N LYS A 97 2.14 5.64 21.27
CA LYS A 97 3.31 4.75 21.31
C LYS A 97 4.29 4.94 20.14
N GLY A 98 3.98 5.80 19.18
CA GLY A 98 4.88 6.15 18.08
C GLY A 98 4.49 5.62 16.71
N CYS A 99 3.36 4.90 16.56
CA CYS A 99 2.87 4.48 15.25
C CYS A 99 2.54 5.70 14.38
N LYS A 100 2.94 5.63 13.11
CA LYS A 100 2.88 6.75 12.15
C LYS A 100 1.73 6.61 11.14
N GLY A 101 1.04 5.49 11.09
CA GLY A 101 -0.06 5.21 10.17
C GLY A 101 -0.79 3.94 10.54
N ILE A 102 -1.77 3.58 9.71
CA ILE A 102 -2.64 2.42 9.85
C ILE A 102 -2.53 1.58 8.59
N GLY A 103 -2.36 0.30 8.74
CA GLY A 103 -2.36 -0.66 7.63
C GLY A 103 -1.49 -1.88 7.94
N GLU A 104 -1.61 -2.84 7.11
CA GLU A 104 -2.42 -2.88 5.91
C GLU A 104 -3.84 -3.33 6.25
N VAL A 105 -4.85 -2.56 5.84
CA VAL A 105 -6.26 -2.87 6.11
C VAL A 105 -6.78 -3.77 4.99
N MET A 106 -6.94 -5.07 5.29
CA MET A 106 -7.22 -6.09 4.29
C MET A 106 -8.31 -7.13 4.68
N PRO A 107 -9.27 -6.86 5.58
CA PRO A 107 -10.33 -7.82 5.81
C PRO A 107 -11.20 -7.95 4.56
N ASN A 108 -11.66 -9.17 4.24
CA ASN A 108 -12.59 -9.35 3.11
C ASN A 108 -14.00 -8.86 3.49
N MET A 109 -14.17 -7.56 3.41
CA MET A 109 -15.41 -6.83 3.67
C MET A 109 -15.63 -5.80 2.57
N GLU A 110 -16.87 -5.34 2.39
CA GLU A 110 -17.09 -4.20 1.50
C GLU A 110 -16.45 -2.93 2.08
N LEU A 111 -15.81 -2.13 1.23
CA LEU A 111 -15.22 -0.86 1.66
C LEU A 111 -16.27 0.05 2.31
N MET A 112 -17.54 -0.01 1.86
CA MET A 112 -18.66 0.71 2.44
C MET A 112 -19.36 -0.01 3.61
N ASP A 113 -18.85 -1.17 4.07
CA ASP A 113 -19.39 -1.78 5.30
C ASP A 113 -19.34 -0.77 6.46
N PRO A 114 -20.41 -0.62 7.25
CA PRO A 114 -20.45 0.35 8.35
C PRO A 114 -19.31 0.20 9.37
N LYS A 115 -18.75 -1.00 9.56
CA LYS A 115 -17.62 -1.22 10.47
C LYS A 115 -16.31 -0.74 9.83
N VAL A 116 -16.12 -0.98 8.53
CA VAL A 116 -14.99 -0.46 7.77
C VAL A 116 -15.03 1.07 7.77
N GLN A 117 -16.18 1.66 7.49
CA GLN A 117 -16.37 3.11 7.54
C GLN A 117 -16.15 3.70 8.95
N ASN A 118 -16.43 2.93 10.01
CA ASN A 118 -16.09 3.33 11.37
C ASN A 118 -14.57 3.34 11.61
N LEU A 119 -13.81 2.42 11.00
CA LEU A 119 -12.35 2.44 11.05
C LEU A 119 -11.79 3.67 10.33
N PHE A 120 -12.29 3.98 9.14
CA PHE A 120 -11.86 5.17 8.38
C PHE A 120 -12.17 6.47 9.14
N ARG A 121 -13.37 6.55 9.76
CA ARG A 121 -13.73 7.67 10.64
C ARG A 121 -12.76 7.80 11.82
N ALA A 122 -12.43 6.68 12.47
CA ALA A 122 -11.50 6.68 13.60
C ALA A 122 -10.08 7.09 13.17
N ALA A 123 -9.64 6.66 11.99
CA ALA A 123 -8.35 7.05 11.39
C ALA A 123 -8.29 8.57 11.12
N GLU A 124 -9.37 9.14 10.54
CA GLU A 124 -9.46 10.58 10.31
C GLU A 124 -9.46 11.37 11.63
N GLU A 125 -10.22 10.93 12.63
CA GLU A 125 -10.32 11.56 13.95
C GLU A 125 -8.95 11.61 14.64
N VAL A 126 -8.20 10.52 14.58
CA VAL A 126 -6.85 10.42 15.17
C VAL A 126 -5.80 11.11 14.30
N GLY A 127 -6.07 11.30 13.02
CA GLY A 127 -5.17 11.94 12.05
C GLY A 127 -3.98 11.06 11.67
N LEU A 128 -4.20 9.76 11.50
CA LEU A 128 -3.22 8.82 10.95
C LEU A 128 -3.57 8.48 9.50
N PRO A 129 -2.59 8.45 8.57
CA PRO A 129 -2.81 7.95 7.22
C PRO A 129 -3.18 6.47 7.26
N LEU A 130 -3.92 6.00 6.25
CA LEU A 130 -4.40 4.63 6.18
C LEU A 130 -4.08 4.01 4.80
N VAL A 131 -3.44 2.84 4.82
CA VAL A 131 -3.21 1.99 3.65
C VAL A 131 -4.24 0.86 3.67
N TYR A 132 -4.92 0.64 2.54
CA TYR A 132 -5.82 -0.50 2.38
C TYR A 132 -5.48 -1.30 1.13
N ASP A 133 -5.64 -2.61 1.21
CA ASP A 133 -5.62 -3.48 0.05
C ASP A 133 -7.03 -3.67 -0.50
N GLY A 134 -7.16 -3.65 -1.84
CA GLY A 134 -8.43 -3.79 -2.53
C GLY A 134 -8.64 -5.20 -3.10
N SER A 135 -9.84 -5.75 -2.92
CA SER A 135 -10.27 -7.05 -3.48
C SER A 135 -11.33 -6.87 -4.56
N ASP A 136 -11.29 -7.71 -5.58
CA ASP A 136 -12.32 -7.83 -6.62
C ASP A 136 -13.35 -8.94 -6.35
N VAL A 137 -13.13 -9.72 -5.30
CA VAL A 137 -14.02 -10.82 -4.89
C VAL A 137 -14.56 -10.62 -3.49
N LYS A 138 -15.77 -11.12 -3.27
CA LYS A 138 -16.39 -11.25 -1.95
C LYS A 138 -16.28 -12.70 -1.52
N ASP A 139 -15.97 -12.92 -0.26
CA ASP A 139 -15.80 -14.22 0.36
C ASP A 139 -14.64 -15.06 -0.19
N GLY A 140 -13.84 -15.56 0.70
CA GLY A 140 -12.78 -16.53 0.41
C GLY A 140 -11.44 -15.96 -0.04
N ASP A 141 -11.25 -14.64 0.09
CA ASP A 141 -9.99 -13.95 -0.20
C ASP A 141 -9.71 -12.88 0.87
N PHE A 142 -8.79 -11.98 0.64
CA PHE A 142 -8.49 -10.83 1.49
C PHE A 142 -8.63 -9.51 0.71
N GLY A 143 -8.58 -8.40 1.41
CA GLY A 143 -8.73 -7.07 0.83
C GLY A 143 -10.15 -6.53 0.91
N LEU A 144 -10.29 -5.21 0.94
CA LEU A 144 -11.57 -4.53 0.95
C LEU A 144 -12.19 -4.57 -0.45
N TYR A 145 -13.37 -5.16 -0.55
CA TYR A 145 -14.08 -5.23 -1.82
C TYR A 145 -14.56 -3.84 -2.27
N ASP A 146 -14.29 -3.52 -3.53
CA ASP A 146 -14.88 -2.38 -4.24
C ASP A 146 -15.42 -2.81 -5.61
N ASP A 147 -16.48 -2.15 -6.08
CA ASP A 147 -17.04 -2.36 -7.39
C ASP A 147 -16.12 -1.83 -8.50
N PRO A 148 -16.21 -2.37 -9.73
CA PRO A 148 -15.57 -1.78 -10.89
C PRO A 148 -15.89 -0.29 -11.02
N GLY A 149 -14.86 0.52 -11.20
CA GLY A 149 -14.97 1.99 -11.17
C GLY A 149 -14.71 2.62 -9.81
N LEU A 150 -14.31 1.82 -8.78
CA LEU A 150 -13.91 2.29 -7.45
C LEU A 150 -14.95 3.22 -6.79
N SER A 151 -16.24 2.89 -6.95
CA SER A 151 -17.32 3.73 -6.48
C SER A 151 -17.39 3.84 -4.95
N GLN A 152 -17.04 2.75 -4.25
CA GLN A 152 -17.01 2.74 -2.78
C GLN A 152 -15.81 3.55 -2.25
N LEU A 153 -14.67 3.50 -2.94
CA LEU A 153 -13.52 4.36 -2.63
C LEU A 153 -13.87 5.83 -2.84
N GLU A 154 -14.52 6.18 -3.96
CA GLU A 154 -14.94 7.56 -4.20
C GLU A 154 -15.84 8.11 -3.09
N HIS A 155 -16.84 7.35 -2.66
CA HIS A 155 -17.69 7.72 -1.52
C HIS A 155 -16.90 7.88 -0.21
N THR A 156 -15.93 7.00 0.02
CA THR A 156 -15.08 7.04 1.21
C THR A 156 -14.19 8.29 1.21
N LEU A 157 -13.59 8.65 0.07
CA LEU A 157 -12.81 9.88 -0.09
C LEU A 157 -13.62 11.14 0.18
N GLN A 158 -14.86 11.18 -0.31
CA GLN A 158 -15.79 12.30 -0.05
C GLN A 158 -16.16 12.40 1.43
N ARG A 159 -16.39 11.25 2.07
CA ARG A 159 -16.85 11.17 3.46
C ARG A 159 -15.76 11.55 4.45
N PHE A 160 -14.50 11.25 4.14
CA PHE A 160 -13.35 11.48 5.01
C PHE A 160 -12.28 12.35 4.32
N PRO A 161 -12.58 13.64 4.07
CA PRO A 161 -11.71 14.50 3.26
C PRO A 161 -10.37 14.86 3.92
N LYS A 162 -10.23 14.65 5.22
CA LYS A 162 -8.99 14.91 5.97
C LYS A 162 -8.12 13.67 6.13
N LEU A 163 -8.67 12.48 5.89
CA LEU A 163 -7.94 11.23 5.96
C LEU A 163 -7.10 11.04 4.70
N LYS A 164 -5.80 10.87 4.84
CA LYS A 164 -4.96 10.42 3.73
C LYS A 164 -5.15 8.93 3.54
N ILE A 165 -5.72 8.55 2.40
CA ILE A 165 -6.01 7.17 2.03
C ILE A 165 -5.04 6.73 0.95
N PHE A 166 -4.36 5.63 1.17
CA PHE A 166 -3.41 5.04 0.23
C PHE A 166 -4.07 3.86 -0.45
N GLY A 167 -4.25 3.98 -1.78
CA GLY A 167 -4.70 2.87 -2.61
C GLY A 167 -3.53 1.94 -2.90
N HIS A 168 -3.75 0.66 -2.65
CA HIS A 168 -2.80 -0.43 -2.82
C HIS A 168 -3.49 -1.64 -3.46
N GLY A 169 -2.68 -2.54 -4.02
CA GLY A 169 -3.12 -3.83 -4.52
C GLY A 169 -3.75 -3.81 -5.92
N PRO A 170 -4.13 -5.00 -6.41
CA PRO A 170 -4.49 -5.22 -7.81
C PRO A 170 -5.73 -4.44 -8.24
N VAL A 171 -6.74 -4.35 -7.40
CA VAL A 171 -8.00 -3.68 -7.73
C VAL A 171 -7.79 -2.18 -7.99
N PHE A 172 -6.98 -1.55 -7.16
CA PHE A 172 -6.66 -0.13 -7.33
C PHE A 172 -5.83 0.10 -8.61
N TRP A 173 -4.75 -0.64 -8.78
CA TRP A 173 -3.83 -0.43 -9.91
C TRP A 173 -4.37 -0.90 -11.25
N ALA A 174 -5.28 -1.88 -11.29
CA ALA A 174 -5.99 -2.25 -12.51
C ALA A 174 -6.80 -1.09 -13.10
N GLU A 175 -7.34 -0.23 -12.24
CA GLU A 175 -8.14 0.93 -12.63
C GLU A 175 -7.28 2.18 -12.98
N LEU A 176 -5.95 2.03 -13.09
CA LEU A 176 -5.09 3.06 -13.70
C LEU A 176 -5.49 3.29 -15.17
N PHE A 177 -5.86 2.21 -15.86
CA PHE A 177 -6.38 2.25 -17.22
C PHE A 177 -7.82 1.74 -17.27
N ARG A 178 -8.56 2.19 -18.30
CA ARG A 178 -9.94 1.78 -18.50
C ARG A 178 -10.00 0.25 -18.71
N LEU A 179 -10.75 -0.42 -17.86
CA LEU A 179 -11.06 -1.83 -18.01
C LEU A 179 -12.03 -2.02 -19.18
N GLN A 180 -11.81 -3.05 -19.99
CA GLN A 180 -12.75 -3.49 -21.03
C GLN A 180 -13.86 -4.36 -20.42
N THR A 181 -13.47 -5.17 -19.43
CA THR A 181 -14.38 -6.04 -18.67
C THR A 181 -14.01 -6.01 -17.19
N PRO A 182 -14.97 -6.27 -16.27
CA PRO A 182 -14.68 -6.38 -14.84
C PRO A 182 -13.60 -7.43 -14.50
N GLY A 183 -13.53 -8.52 -15.28
CA GLY A 183 -12.56 -9.60 -15.06
C GLY A 183 -11.11 -9.20 -15.31
N GLU A 184 -10.85 -8.06 -15.94
CA GLU A 184 -9.50 -7.56 -16.14
C GLU A 184 -8.80 -7.11 -14.83
N ARG A 185 -9.55 -6.91 -13.75
CA ARG A 185 -8.97 -6.67 -12.43
C ARG A 185 -8.13 -7.84 -11.94
N GLY A 186 -8.56 -9.09 -12.18
CA GLY A 186 -7.80 -10.28 -11.80
C GLY A 186 -6.59 -10.57 -12.68
N TYR A 187 -6.43 -9.88 -13.81
CA TYR A 187 -5.35 -10.11 -14.77
C TYR A 187 -3.97 -9.73 -14.22
N ILE A 188 -3.91 -8.90 -13.21
CA ILE A 188 -2.68 -8.35 -12.64
C ILE A 188 -1.93 -9.36 -11.74
N TRP A 189 -2.56 -10.46 -11.32
CA TRP A 189 -1.97 -11.46 -10.41
C TRP A 189 -0.93 -12.40 -11.04
N ASN A 190 -0.78 -12.44 -12.36
CA ASN A 190 0.11 -13.38 -13.06
C ASN A 190 1.56 -12.85 -13.21
N PHE A 191 2.06 -12.16 -12.20
CA PHE A 191 3.48 -11.78 -12.17
C PHE A 191 4.28 -12.95 -11.59
N ASP A 192 4.81 -13.81 -12.46
CA ASP A 192 5.68 -14.93 -12.05
C ASP A 192 7.18 -14.54 -11.96
N GLY A 193 7.50 -13.24 -12.09
CA GLY A 193 8.88 -12.74 -12.08
C GLY A 193 9.65 -13.09 -13.35
N SER A 194 9.14 -13.96 -14.21
CA SER A 194 9.74 -14.37 -15.48
C SER A 194 9.29 -13.47 -16.64
N ASP A 195 8.11 -12.92 -16.56
CA ASP A 195 7.73 -11.84 -17.44
C ASP A 195 8.53 -10.61 -17.01
N GLN A 196 9.58 -10.38 -17.73
CA GLN A 196 10.33 -9.15 -17.65
C GLN A 196 9.34 -8.01 -17.40
N VAL A 197 9.67 -7.09 -16.48
CA VAL A 197 9.14 -5.73 -16.50
C VAL A 197 9.60 -5.14 -17.85
N GLY A 198 9.13 -5.78 -18.90
CA GLY A 198 9.37 -5.44 -20.29
C GLY A 198 8.27 -4.49 -20.65
N VAL A 199 8.65 -3.30 -21.06
CA VAL A 199 7.83 -2.41 -21.85
C VAL A 199 7.05 -3.29 -22.85
N ARG A 200 5.83 -3.67 -22.49
CA ARG A 200 4.84 -4.12 -23.47
C ARG A 200 4.58 -2.86 -24.26
N GLY A 201 5.13 -2.77 -25.44
CA GLY A 201 5.18 -1.63 -26.32
C GLY A 201 4.06 -0.60 -26.18
N GLU A 202 4.02 0.42 -26.98
CA GLU A 202 3.06 1.53 -27.00
C GLU A 202 1.60 1.06 -27.15
N GLU A 203 1.07 0.34 -26.16
CA GLU A 203 -0.37 0.08 -26.12
C GLU A 203 -1.10 1.41 -26.08
N SER A 204 -2.06 1.60 -26.95
CA SER A 204 -2.99 2.70 -26.85
C SER A 204 -3.78 2.58 -25.54
N VAL A 205 -3.39 3.35 -24.55
CA VAL A 205 -4.03 3.32 -23.22
C VAL A 205 -5.04 4.44 -23.08
N VAL A 206 -6.17 4.14 -22.48
CA VAL A 206 -7.19 5.10 -22.07
C VAL A 206 -7.17 5.16 -20.56
N GLU A 207 -7.14 6.37 -20.00
CA GLU A 207 -7.16 6.57 -18.55
C GLU A 207 -8.34 5.86 -17.90
N GLY A 208 -8.07 5.21 -16.77
CA GLY A 208 -9.05 4.60 -15.90
C GLY A 208 -9.57 5.57 -14.84
N VAL A 209 -10.06 5.01 -13.75
CA VAL A 209 -10.70 5.78 -12.67
C VAL A 209 -9.66 6.38 -11.72
N VAL A 210 -8.56 5.70 -11.45
CA VAL A 210 -7.53 6.14 -10.48
C VAL A 210 -7.03 7.57 -10.78
N PRO A 211 -6.58 7.94 -11.99
CA PRO A 211 -6.14 9.30 -12.25
C PRO A 211 -7.27 10.34 -12.14
N ILE A 212 -8.51 9.95 -12.44
CA ILE A 212 -9.69 10.83 -12.26
C ILE A 212 -9.91 11.11 -10.76
N LEU A 213 -9.87 10.08 -9.91
CA LEU A 213 -10.01 10.23 -8.47
C LEU A 213 -8.87 11.04 -7.86
N LEU A 214 -7.63 10.82 -8.31
CA LEU A 214 -6.49 11.61 -7.89
C LEU A 214 -6.63 13.10 -8.21
N ARG A 215 -7.22 13.48 -9.34
CA ARG A 215 -7.49 14.89 -9.68
C ARG A 215 -8.60 15.50 -8.83
N ARG A 216 -9.61 14.70 -8.45
CA ARG A 216 -10.77 15.15 -7.68
C ARG A 216 -10.51 15.25 -6.19
N TYR A 217 -9.70 14.33 -5.65
CA TYR A 217 -9.55 14.14 -4.20
C TYR A 217 -8.08 14.25 -3.79
N GLU A 218 -7.74 15.31 -3.07
CA GLU A 218 -6.38 15.57 -2.59
C GLU A 218 -5.94 14.56 -1.50
N ASN A 219 -6.90 13.90 -0.86
CA ASN A 219 -6.68 12.92 0.19
C ASN A 219 -6.43 11.50 -0.33
N LEU A 220 -6.48 11.26 -1.65
CA LEU A 220 -6.06 10.00 -2.26
C LEU A 220 -4.57 10.02 -2.57
N HIS A 221 -3.86 9.01 -2.15
CA HIS A 221 -2.44 8.76 -2.37
C HIS A 221 -2.24 7.37 -2.98
N CYS A 222 -1.10 7.15 -3.62
CA CYS A 222 -0.75 5.88 -4.26
C CYS A 222 0.43 5.23 -3.54
N ASP A 223 0.25 4.00 -3.14
CA ASP A 223 1.30 3.10 -2.71
C ASP A 223 1.83 2.32 -3.93
N LEU A 224 3.12 2.48 -4.23
CA LEU A 224 3.79 1.85 -5.38
C LEU A 224 4.37 0.46 -5.03
N SER A 225 3.90 -0.14 -3.97
CA SER A 225 4.32 -1.47 -3.53
C SER A 225 3.52 -2.59 -4.20
N ASP A 226 3.97 -3.82 -4.06
CA ASP A 226 3.49 -4.99 -4.79
C ASP A 226 3.82 -4.95 -6.30
N SER A 227 3.61 -6.05 -6.99
CA SER A 227 3.87 -6.19 -8.43
C SER A 227 2.92 -5.37 -9.31
N THR A 228 1.73 -5.05 -8.80
CA THR A 228 0.63 -4.50 -9.58
C THR A 228 0.87 -3.08 -10.12
N PRO A 229 1.44 -2.11 -9.37
CA PRO A 229 1.80 -0.82 -9.93
C PRO A 229 2.89 -0.92 -10.99
N LEU A 230 3.86 -1.85 -10.82
CA LEU A 230 4.91 -2.04 -11.81
C LEU A 230 4.34 -2.53 -13.14
N GLN A 231 3.41 -3.48 -13.09
CA GLN A 231 2.72 -3.98 -14.27
C GLN A 231 1.88 -2.90 -14.94
N ALA A 232 1.08 -2.18 -14.14
CA ALA A 232 0.25 -1.10 -14.67
C ALA A 232 1.09 0.00 -15.34
N LEU A 233 2.12 0.47 -14.65
CA LEU A 233 2.99 1.56 -15.14
C LEU A 233 3.90 1.12 -16.31
N SER A 234 4.24 -0.16 -16.44
CA SER A 234 5.05 -0.66 -17.54
C SER A 234 4.30 -0.76 -18.88
N ARG A 235 2.98 -0.64 -18.89
CA ARG A 235 2.16 -0.76 -20.11
C ARG A 235 2.39 0.34 -21.12
N ASN A 236 2.65 1.57 -20.66
CA ASN A 236 2.90 2.71 -21.54
C ASN A 236 3.79 3.76 -20.86
N MET A 237 5.06 3.86 -21.28
CA MET A 237 6.04 4.76 -20.66
C MET A 237 5.74 6.24 -20.84
N GLU A 238 5.13 6.64 -21.95
CA GLU A 238 4.71 8.04 -22.16
C GLU A 238 3.60 8.43 -21.20
N TYR A 239 2.66 7.53 -20.96
CA TYR A 239 1.63 7.74 -19.95
C TYR A 239 2.24 7.76 -18.53
N THR A 240 3.12 6.83 -18.22
CA THR A 240 3.82 6.75 -16.92
C THR A 240 4.57 8.04 -16.63
N LYS A 241 5.27 8.59 -17.61
CA LYS A 241 5.92 9.91 -17.48
C LYS A 241 4.92 11.00 -17.10
N LYS A 242 3.78 11.09 -17.79
CA LYS A 242 2.72 12.07 -17.48
C LYS A 242 2.16 11.86 -16.07
N PHE A 243 1.89 10.62 -15.70
CA PHE A 243 1.35 10.24 -14.39
C PHE A 243 2.29 10.65 -13.25
N PHE A 244 3.60 10.34 -13.37
CA PHE A 244 4.58 10.74 -12.37
C PHE A 244 4.74 12.26 -12.29
N ILE A 245 4.72 12.99 -13.41
CA ILE A 245 4.80 14.46 -13.41
C ILE A 245 3.59 15.06 -12.70
N GLU A 246 2.39 14.57 -12.99
CA GLU A 246 1.15 15.11 -12.46
C GLU A 246 0.96 14.80 -10.98
N PHE A 247 1.28 13.57 -10.56
CA PHE A 247 0.95 13.08 -9.21
C PHE A 247 2.16 12.90 -8.29
N GLN A 248 3.33 13.42 -8.65
CA GLN A 248 4.61 13.24 -7.94
C GLN A 248 4.57 13.47 -6.42
N ASP A 249 3.67 14.32 -5.94
CA ASP A 249 3.55 14.65 -4.51
C ASP A 249 2.64 13.69 -3.74
N ARG A 250 2.05 12.71 -4.44
CA ARG A 250 1.12 11.71 -3.88
C ARG A 250 1.49 10.27 -4.22
N LEU A 251 2.67 10.05 -4.84
CA LEU A 251 3.23 8.74 -5.12
C LEU A 251 4.28 8.41 -4.06
N TYR A 252 4.25 7.21 -3.54
CA TYR A 252 5.14 6.76 -2.47
C TYR A 252 5.75 5.41 -2.83
N PHE A 253 7.06 5.33 -2.71
CA PHE A 253 7.79 4.09 -2.96
C PHE A 253 7.50 3.08 -1.86
N GLY A 254 7.20 1.84 -2.25
CA GLY A 254 7.05 0.69 -1.39
C GLY A 254 7.47 -0.58 -2.11
N THR A 255 7.69 -1.67 -1.38
CA THR A 255 8.02 -2.97 -1.96
C THR A 255 6.95 -4.02 -1.73
N ASP A 256 6.23 -3.95 -0.62
CA ASP A 256 5.40 -5.03 -0.09
C ASP A 256 6.21 -6.31 0.13
N MET A 257 7.42 -6.15 0.67
CA MET A 257 8.27 -7.29 0.99
C MET A 257 7.60 -8.17 2.04
N CYS A 258 6.92 -9.22 1.58
CA CYS A 258 6.19 -10.18 2.39
C CYS A 258 6.69 -11.62 2.21
N ASN A 259 7.47 -11.90 1.17
CA ASN A 259 7.93 -13.25 0.84
C ASN A 259 9.42 -13.26 0.47
N LYS A 260 10.25 -13.83 1.34
CA LYS A 260 11.72 -13.84 1.19
C LYS A 260 12.26 -14.61 -0.02
N TYR A 261 11.41 -15.35 -0.71
CA TYR A 261 11.81 -16.12 -1.92
C TYR A 261 11.36 -15.45 -3.23
N VAL A 262 10.62 -14.34 -3.15
CA VAL A 262 10.18 -13.58 -4.31
C VAL A 262 11.16 -12.46 -4.61
N ASP A 263 11.38 -12.17 -5.90
CA ASP A 263 12.15 -11.01 -6.34
C ASP A 263 11.25 -9.76 -6.34
N PHE A 264 11.74 -8.70 -5.73
CA PHE A 264 11.05 -7.40 -5.66
C PHE A 264 11.80 -6.37 -6.51
N PRO A 265 11.44 -6.17 -7.79
CA PRO A 265 12.20 -5.34 -8.71
C PRO A 265 11.96 -3.83 -8.54
N HIS A 266 11.29 -3.39 -7.50
CA HIS A 266 10.81 -2.01 -7.28
C HIS A 266 11.94 -0.97 -7.34
N VAL A 267 13.05 -1.22 -6.64
CA VAL A 267 14.21 -0.31 -6.66
C VAL A 267 14.84 -0.25 -8.05
N ARG A 268 14.93 -1.39 -8.75
CA ARG A 268 15.42 -1.43 -10.12
C ARG A 268 14.52 -0.67 -11.07
N PHE A 269 13.20 -0.85 -10.94
CA PHE A 269 12.20 -0.17 -11.75
C PHE A 269 12.27 1.35 -11.58
N ILE A 270 12.21 1.87 -10.35
CA ILE A 270 12.23 3.32 -10.13
C ILE A 270 13.57 3.96 -10.56
N LYS A 271 14.71 3.24 -10.39
CA LYS A 271 16.01 3.66 -10.90
C LYS A 271 16.07 3.66 -12.44
N GLN A 272 15.42 2.68 -13.08
CA GLN A 272 15.33 2.61 -14.53
C GLN A 272 14.55 3.79 -15.11
N LEU A 273 13.38 4.13 -14.49
CA LEU A 273 12.60 5.32 -14.90
C LEU A 273 13.46 6.60 -14.85
N LEU A 274 14.33 6.74 -13.86
CA LEU A 274 15.26 7.88 -13.76
C LEU A 274 16.33 7.81 -14.84
N THR A 275 16.96 6.65 -15.05
CA THR A 275 18.03 6.47 -16.02
C THR A 275 17.57 6.72 -17.46
N ASP A 276 16.36 6.27 -17.79
CA ASP A 276 15.76 6.43 -19.11
C ASP A 276 15.14 7.84 -19.31
N GLY A 277 15.22 8.71 -18.31
CA GLY A 277 14.66 10.06 -18.37
C GLY A 277 13.13 10.12 -18.40
N VAL A 278 12.46 9.05 -17.98
CA VAL A 278 11.00 9.02 -17.81
C VAL A 278 10.61 9.95 -16.65
N ILE A 279 11.37 9.91 -15.55
CA ILE A 279 11.22 10.82 -14.43
C ILE A 279 12.49 11.64 -14.18
N THR A 280 12.33 12.85 -13.63
CA THR A 280 13.47 13.67 -13.22
C THR A 280 14.02 13.21 -11.86
N LYS A 281 15.25 13.66 -11.53
CA LYS A 281 15.84 13.42 -10.20
C LYS A 281 14.97 13.99 -9.07
N GLU A 282 14.31 15.13 -9.32
CA GLU A 282 13.39 15.73 -8.33
C GLU A 282 12.18 14.83 -8.05
N ILE A 283 11.55 14.30 -9.10
CA ILE A 283 10.43 13.36 -8.98
C ILE A 283 10.89 12.08 -8.29
N TYR A 284 12.03 11.52 -8.70
CA TYR A 284 12.63 10.37 -8.04
C TYR A 284 12.81 10.60 -6.54
N ASP A 285 13.38 11.74 -6.14
CA ASP A 285 13.58 12.07 -4.72
C ASP A 285 12.26 12.24 -3.96
N LYS A 286 11.25 12.84 -4.58
CA LYS A 286 9.91 12.94 -3.97
C LYS A 286 9.33 11.57 -3.68
N VAL A 287 9.28 10.73 -4.69
CA VAL A 287 8.64 9.41 -4.61
C VAL A 287 9.38 8.47 -3.68
N THR A 288 10.73 8.47 -3.75
CA THR A 288 11.54 7.52 -2.96
C THR A 288 11.71 7.91 -1.49
N HIS A 289 11.60 9.18 -1.13
CA HIS A 289 11.80 9.57 0.29
C HIS A 289 11.17 10.88 0.73
N LYS A 290 11.14 11.95 -0.08
CA LYS A 290 10.71 13.26 0.43
C LYS A 290 9.24 13.26 0.85
N ASN A 291 8.37 12.58 0.07
CA ASN A 291 6.96 12.44 0.42
C ASN A 291 6.78 11.64 1.72
N ALA A 292 7.53 10.54 1.85
CA ALA A 292 7.50 9.73 3.07
C ALA A 292 8.02 10.50 4.30
N ILE A 293 9.12 11.26 4.19
CA ILE A 293 9.62 12.12 5.27
C ILE A 293 8.54 13.11 5.73
N LYS A 294 7.89 13.79 4.78
CA LYS A 294 6.81 14.73 5.09
C LYS A 294 5.59 14.05 5.72
N LEU A 295 5.21 12.88 5.23
CA LEU A 295 4.07 12.11 5.72
C LEU A 295 4.28 11.62 7.15
N LEU A 296 5.46 11.07 7.42
CA LEU A 296 5.80 10.37 8.66
C LEU A 296 6.39 11.31 9.74
N GLY A 297 6.74 12.54 9.36
CA GLY A 297 7.36 13.51 10.28
C GLY A 297 8.76 13.07 10.73
N LEU A 298 9.60 12.65 9.78
CA LEU A 298 10.97 12.18 9.99
C LEU A 298 11.98 13.31 9.89
#